data_e0784820fcca248db4c0c39bd1c6ade8
#
_entry.id   e0784820fcca248db4c0c39bd1c6ade8
#
_cell.length_a   1.000
_cell.length_b   1.000
_cell.length_c   1.000
_cell.angle_alpha   90.00
_cell.angle_beta   90.00
_cell.angle_gamma   90.00
#
_symmetry.space_group_name_H-M   'P 1'
#
loop_
_entity.id
_entity.type
_entity.pdbx_description
1 polymer ?
#
loop_
_entity_poly.entity_id
_entity_poly.type
_entity_poly.pdbx_seq_one_letter_code
_entity_poly.pdbx_strand_id
1 'polypeptide(L)'
;MKKIMIFFIIIMALFLISCNTNKEIKNEEKIDDNSISMSVGDVIKLSSNMNDSIWISSNNELGEIDQNGVLTAKGAGDLVITVKSGDISKDISVHIEKKVEEIYFTIKGKQTILVGEDSKLEPSIIGTDEAYTFTFLSNDENVVTVDGEGNIKGISTGIATITVKAIGKGVYQKDLLIFVKEENENGDNIQNVINNVTYEVVGEFDLSMINTKTVNLVNKYKESIVGVSNYQTQTIQGTGTKSLVETSVGTGFIFKVDKSTNTYYVLTNYHVVKDNEKLKIYFGYEDQYVDCEYIGGNENLDLAVVKFVSNKDYIILPLGDTKDVNQGDFAVAIGNANGYQFYGSVTFGAISYVNRRLVGEEALFLQHDVAINPGNSGGPLLSLNGEVIGVNTLKIVDSDIDNMGFSISIDVVKNYLTSIGLN
;
A
#
# COMPACT_ATOMS: atom_id res chain seq x y z
N MET A 1 -2.50 54.77 -5.37
CA MET A 1 -2.26 53.45 -6.01
C MET A 1 -0.75 53.24 -6.27
N LYS A 2 0.12 53.36 -5.28
CA LYS A 2 1.59 53.14 -5.44
C LYS A 2 2.25 52.51 -4.18
N LYS A 3 1.51 51.82 -3.32
CA LYS A 3 2.04 51.19 -2.10
C LYS A 3 1.74 49.68 -1.95
N ILE A 4 1.19 49.00 -2.99
CA ILE A 4 0.85 47.57 -2.94
C ILE A 4 1.80 46.68 -3.80
N MET A 5 2.76 47.31 -4.53
CA MET A 5 3.60 46.56 -5.48
C MET A 5 5.04 46.26 -4.95
N ILE A 6 5.34 46.55 -3.70
CA ILE A 6 6.69 46.28 -3.10
C ILE A 6 6.68 45.05 -2.18
N PHE A 7 5.50 44.51 -1.83
CA PHE A 7 5.42 43.35 -0.91
C PHE A 7 5.50 41.99 -1.63
N PHE A 8 5.42 41.94 -2.97
CA PHE A 8 5.45 40.70 -3.74
C PHE A 8 6.82 40.30 -4.31
N ILE A 9 7.85 41.16 -4.22
CA ILE A 9 9.19 40.89 -4.79
C ILE A 9 10.18 40.34 -3.76
N ILE A 10 9.88 40.41 -2.45
CA ILE A 10 10.76 39.85 -1.38
C ILE A 10 10.48 38.37 -1.09
N ILE A 11 9.34 37.81 -1.52
CA ILE A 11 9.04 36.37 -1.31
C ILE A 11 9.65 35.46 -2.39
N MET A 12 10.12 36.01 -3.52
CA MET A 12 10.69 35.21 -4.63
C MET A 12 12.23 35.08 -4.59
N ALA A 13 12.92 35.68 -3.65
CA ALA A 13 14.40 35.64 -3.54
C ALA A 13 14.95 34.68 -2.46
N LEU A 14 14.08 33.93 -1.76
CA LEU A 14 14.47 32.95 -0.71
C LEU A 14 14.32 31.47 -1.14
N PHE A 15 14.10 31.20 -2.43
CA PHE A 15 13.90 29.83 -2.95
C PHE A 15 15.08 29.25 -3.75
N LEU A 16 16.27 29.84 -3.70
CA LEU A 16 17.42 29.37 -4.50
C LEU A 16 18.72 29.18 -3.70
N ILE A 17 18.68 28.77 -2.45
CA ILE A 17 19.87 28.18 -1.79
C ILE A 17 19.36 27.10 -0.80
N SER A 18 19.11 25.91 -1.23
CA SER A 18 19.27 24.68 -0.44
C SER A 18 19.25 23.48 -1.38
N CYS A 19 20.38 23.19 -1.92
CA CYS A 19 20.68 21.87 -2.43
C CYS A 19 21.51 21.15 -1.37
N ASN A 20 21.02 19.96 -0.96
CA ASN A 20 21.66 18.94 -0.14
C ASN A 20 21.34 18.92 1.36
N THR A 21 20.49 18.02 1.67
CA THR A 21 20.27 17.05 2.77
C THR A 21 18.80 17.00 3.14
N ASN A 22 18.05 16.11 2.48
CA ASN A 22 16.71 15.70 2.92
C ASN A 22 16.86 14.88 4.21
N LYS A 23 16.82 15.55 5.38
CA LYS A 23 16.44 14.94 6.65
C LYS A 23 14.95 15.20 6.82
N GLU A 24 14.13 14.15 6.72
CA GLU A 24 12.70 14.24 7.04
C GLU A 24 12.51 14.66 8.50
N ILE A 25 11.78 15.74 8.71
CA ILE A 25 11.33 16.17 10.05
C ILE A 25 10.07 15.37 10.35
N LYS A 26 10.18 14.41 11.28
CA LYS A 26 9.00 13.71 11.83
C LYS A 26 8.26 14.66 12.77
N ASN A 27 7.03 14.97 12.42
CA ASN A 27 5.92 15.64 13.15
C ASN A 27 6.25 16.66 14.26
N GLU A 28 5.45 17.76 14.31
CA GLU A 28 5.38 18.64 15.48
C GLU A 28 4.69 17.90 16.64
N GLU A 29 5.43 17.44 17.63
CA GLU A 29 4.86 16.94 18.87
C GLU A 29 4.55 18.09 19.82
N LYS A 30 3.28 18.24 20.18
CA LYS A 30 2.85 19.03 21.33
C LYS A 30 3.24 18.27 22.60
N ILE A 31 4.11 18.87 23.38
CA ILE A 31 4.63 18.27 24.63
C ILE A 31 3.54 18.38 25.70
N ASP A 32 2.72 17.33 25.87
CA ASP A 32 1.86 17.15 27.03
C ASP A 32 2.52 16.25 28.11
N ASP A 33 3.50 15.44 27.72
CA ASP A 33 4.37 14.65 28.61
C ASP A 33 5.79 15.21 28.67
N ASN A 34 6.39 15.24 29.87
CA ASN A 34 7.75 15.75 30.09
C ASN A 34 8.85 14.79 29.59
N SER A 35 8.53 13.79 28.76
CA SER A 35 9.49 12.81 28.27
C SER A 35 9.27 12.48 26.79
N ILE A 36 10.37 12.29 26.07
CA ILE A 36 10.40 11.96 24.62
C ILE A 36 11.33 10.76 24.42
N SER A 37 10.92 9.80 23.57
CA SER A 37 11.79 8.72 23.10
C SER A 37 12.04 8.91 21.59
N MET A 38 13.30 8.75 21.16
CA MET A 38 13.70 8.84 19.76
C MET A 38 14.91 7.93 19.50
N SER A 39 15.22 7.67 18.23
CA SER A 39 16.38 6.84 17.85
C SER A 39 17.52 7.68 17.32
N VAL A 40 18.76 7.20 17.44
CA VAL A 40 19.94 7.86 16.84
C VAL A 40 19.70 8.14 15.35
N GLY A 41 19.89 9.39 14.95
CA GLY A 41 19.66 9.91 13.60
C GLY A 41 18.27 10.55 13.39
N ASP A 42 17.34 10.41 14.34
CA ASP A 42 16.05 11.09 14.27
C ASP A 42 16.21 12.62 14.46
N VAL A 43 15.32 13.37 13.81
CA VAL A 43 15.23 14.82 13.92
C VAL A 43 13.78 15.18 14.22
N ILE A 44 13.55 15.85 15.35
CA ILE A 44 12.21 16.31 15.76
C ILE A 44 12.22 17.80 16.01
N LYS A 45 11.07 18.45 15.84
CA LYS A 45 10.89 19.87 16.17
C LYS A 45 10.09 20.00 17.45
N LEU A 46 10.69 20.59 18.47
CA LEU A 46 10.03 20.95 19.72
C LEU A 46 9.45 22.35 19.60
N SER A 47 8.27 22.58 20.16
CA SER A 47 7.63 23.89 20.18
C SER A 47 7.41 24.36 21.64
N SER A 48 7.54 25.65 21.87
CA SER A 48 7.31 26.28 23.17
C SER A 48 6.31 27.44 23.02
N ASN A 49 5.41 27.58 23.98
CA ASN A 49 4.51 28.73 24.07
C ASN A 49 5.14 29.93 24.75
N MET A 50 6.45 29.87 25.10
CA MET A 50 7.21 30.97 25.75
C MET A 50 7.77 31.90 24.67
N ASN A 51 7.61 33.19 24.83
CA ASN A 51 8.22 34.19 23.95
C ASN A 51 9.74 34.21 24.15
N ASP A 52 10.50 34.43 23.07
CA ASP A 52 11.96 34.52 23.10
C ASP A 52 12.64 33.31 23.79
N SER A 53 12.20 32.10 23.41
CA SER A 53 12.70 30.87 24.00
C SER A 53 14.15 30.57 23.58
N ILE A 54 14.96 30.15 24.56
CA ILE A 54 16.32 29.65 24.36
C ILE A 54 16.31 28.15 24.66
N TRP A 55 16.81 27.35 23.73
CA TRP A 55 16.91 25.91 23.85
C TRP A 55 18.32 25.47 24.23
N ILE A 56 18.43 24.57 25.20
CA ILE A 56 19.72 24.08 25.72
C ILE A 56 19.64 22.57 25.87
N SER A 57 20.62 21.85 25.32
CA SER A 57 20.82 20.42 25.56
C SER A 57 21.78 20.22 26.73
N SER A 58 21.49 19.27 27.63
CA SER A 58 22.41 18.86 28.69
C SER A 58 23.61 18.09 28.17
N ASN A 59 23.53 17.51 26.96
CA ASN A 59 24.61 16.77 26.31
C ASN A 59 24.50 16.82 24.78
N ASN A 60 25.26 17.69 24.14
CA ASN A 60 25.29 17.89 22.70
C ASN A 60 25.90 16.69 21.90
N GLU A 61 26.61 15.78 22.55
CA GLU A 61 27.13 14.58 21.92
C GLU A 61 26.01 13.53 21.74
N LEU A 62 25.04 13.50 22.66
CA LEU A 62 23.86 12.63 22.55
C LEU A 62 22.75 13.26 21.71
N GLY A 63 22.46 14.56 21.94
CA GLY A 63 21.41 15.27 21.22
C GLY A 63 21.70 16.78 21.14
N GLU A 64 21.71 17.31 19.93
CA GLU A 64 21.89 18.75 19.66
C GLU A 64 20.56 19.40 19.31
N ILE A 65 20.27 20.53 19.98
CA ILE A 65 19.09 21.33 19.71
C ILE A 65 19.46 22.72 19.21
N ASP A 66 18.83 23.20 18.13
CA ASP A 66 19.02 24.56 17.63
C ASP A 66 18.05 25.57 18.28
N GLN A 67 18.22 26.84 17.99
CA GLN A 67 17.40 27.93 18.56
C GLN A 67 15.97 27.96 17.97
N ASN A 68 15.68 27.16 16.92
CA ASN A 68 14.35 26.98 16.38
C ASN A 68 13.62 25.78 17.03
N GLY A 69 14.27 25.11 18.01
CA GLY A 69 13.73 23.95 18.70
C GLY A 69 13.89 22.63 17.92
N VAL A 70 14.76 22.57 16.90
CA VAL A 70 15.03 21.33 16.15
C VAL A 70 16.08 20.52 16.89
N LEU A 71 15.65 19.39 17.47
CA LEU A 71 16.49 18.42 18.18
C LEU A 71 16.94 17.32 17.22
N THR A 72 18.24 17.07 17.14
CA THR A 72 18.87 15.98 16.39
C THR A 72 19.53 14.99 17.34
N ALA A 73 19.10 13.73 17.30
CA ALA A 73 19.71 12.64 18.06
C ALA A 73 21.02 12.17 17.42
N LYS A 74 22.13 12.26 18.15
CA LYS A 74 23.49 11.93 17.67
C LYS A 74 24.04 10.64 18.27
N GLY A 75 23.69 10.36 19.51
CA GLY A 75 24.16 9.17 20.25
C GLY A 75 23.09 8.63 21.19
N ALA A 76 23.15 7.32 21.49
CA ALA A 76 22.21 6.66 22.39
C ALA A 76 22.49 7.02 23.86
N GLY A 77 21.44 7.28 24.63
CA GLY A 77 21.51 7.63 26.05
C GLY A 77 20.43 8.61 26.47
N ASP A 78 20.47 9.01 27.74
CA ASP A 78 19.50 9.94 28.31
C ASP A 78 20.09 11.35 28.38
N LEU A 79 19.28 12.35 28.02
CA LEU A 79 19.63 13.76 28.16
C LEU A 79 18.38 14.57 28.53
N VAL A 80 18.61 15.82 28.92
CA VAL A 80 17.56 16.79 29.22
C VAL A 80 17.67 17.97 28.26
N ILE A 81 16.56 18.32 27.63
CA ILE A 81 16.44 19.57 26.88
C ILE A 81 15.72 20.57 27.77
N THR A 82 16.38 21.70 28.02
CA THR A 82 15.82 22.83 28.79
C THR A 82 15.41 23.93 27.84
N VAL A 83 14.16 24.36 27.91
CA VAL A 83 13.68 25.59 27.26
C VAL A 83 13.54 26.70 28.30
N LYS A 84 14.11 27.90 28.05
CA LYS A 84 14.08 29.06 28.94
C LYS A 84 13.55 30.31 28.26
N SER A 85 12.81 31.12 29.03
CA SER A 85 12.38 32.47 28.65
C SER A 85 12.40 33.35 29.91
N GLY A 86 13.36 34.27 30.01
CA GLY A 86 13.61 35.02 31.24
C GLY A 86 13.90 34.09 32.44
N ASP A 87 13.16 34.26 33.54
CA ASP A 87 13.33 33.45 34.76
C ASP A 87 12.52 32.12 34.73
N ILE A 88 11.77 31.86 33.67
CA ILE A 88 10.96 30.64 33.52
C ILE A 88 11.74 29.59 32.72
N SER A 89 11.78 28.36 33.23
CA SER A 89 12.37 27.23 32.48
C SER A 89 11.49 25.98 32.62
N LYS A 90 11.55 25.14 31.57
CA LYS A 90 10.94 23.80 31.55
C LYS A 90 11.95 22.80 31.03
N ASP A 91 12.03 21.65 31.69
CA ASP A 91 12.89 20.54 31.31
C ASP A 91 12.06 19.44 30.65
N ILE A 92 12.66 18.83 29.62
CA ILE A 92 12.12 17.73 28.84
C ILE A 92 13.15 16.61 28.88
N SER A 93 12.79 15.48 29.47
CA SER A 93 13.64 14.28 29.45
C SER A 93 13.59 13.64 28.07
N VAL A 94 14.75 13.33 27.48
CA VAL A 94 14.87 12.69 26.19
C VAL A 94 15.66 11.40 26.35
N HIS A 95 15.05 10.30 25.96
CA HIS A 95 15.69 8.99 25.85
C HIS A 95 16.00 8.70 24.38
N ILE A 96 17.29 8.54 24.04
CA ILE A 96 17.72 8.21 22.68
C ILE A 96 18.14 6.77 22.64
N GLU A 97 17.40 5.94 21.91
CA GLU A 97 17.69 4.55 21.67
C GLU A 97 18.75 4.38 20.59
N LYS A 98 19.57 3.34 20.71
CA LYS A 98 20.49 2.98 19.61
C LYS A 98 19.62 2.58 18.41
N LYS A 99 19.91 3.17 17.24
CA LYS A 99 19.25 2.74 16.01
C LYS A 99 19.51 1.23 15.83
N VAL A 100 18.44 0.44 15.79
CA VAL A 100 18.55 -0.98 15.45
C VAL A 100 18.91 -1.03 13.98
N GLU A 101 20.17 -1.34 13.66
CA GLU A 101 20.55 -1.65 12.30
C GLU A 101 19.86 -2.97 11.93
N GLU A 102 19.05 -2.92 10.89
CA GLU A 102 18.40 -4.11 10.37
C GLU A 102 19.50 -5.04 9.84
N ILE A 103 19.50 -6.27 10.35
CA ILE A 103 20.47 -7.30 9.92
C ILE A 103 19.86 -8.06 8.74
N TYR A 104 20.54 -8.02 7.60
CA TYR A 104 20.11 -8.71 6.39
C TYR A 104 21.02 -9.90 6.10
N PHE A 105 20.41 -11.06 5.84
CA PHE A 105 21.12 -12.24 5.35
C PHE A 105 20.93 -12.32 3.83
N THR A 106 21.99 -12.10 3.06
CA THR A 106 22.01 -12.14 1.59
C THR A 106 22.88 -13.27 1.08
N ILE A 107 22.54 -13.85 -0.08
CA ILE A 107 23.32 -14.89 -0.75
C ILE A 107 23.39 -14.53 -2.22
N LYS A 108 24.60 -14.32 -2.75
CA LYS A 108 24.85 -14.14 -4.19
C LYS A 108 25.25 -15.46 -4.80
N GLY A 109 24.95 -15.67 -6.07
CA GLY A 109 25.31 -16.87 -6.82
C GLY A 109 24.32 -17.21 -7.93
N LYS A 110 24.70 -18.13 -8.81
CA LYS A 110 23.81 -18.61 -9.87
C LYS A 110 22.79 -19.58 -9.28
N GLN A 111 21.52 -19.40 -9.64
CA GLN A 111 20.45 -20.33 -9.29
C GLN A 111 20.11 -21.30 -10.43
N THR A 112 20.67 -21.07 -11.60
CA THR A 112 20.60 -21.99 -12.73
C THR A 112 22.01 -22.31 -13.17
N ILE A 113 22.35 -23.59 -13.17
CA ILE A 113 23.67 -24.14 -13.62
C ILE A 113 23.43 -25.31 -14.57
N LEU A 114 24.46 -25.66 -15.36
CA LEU A 114 24.43 -26.81 -16.24
C LEU A 114 24.92 -28.07 -15.50
N VAL A 115 24.56 -29.25 -16.02
CA VAL A 115 25.20 -30.52 -15.59
C VAL A 115 26.69 -30.43 -15.79
N GLY A 116 27.48 -30.69 -14.73
CA GLY A 116 28.92 -30.56 -14.71
C GLY A 116 29.47 -29.16 -14.46
N GLU A 117 28.61 -28.10 -14.48
CA GLU A 117 29.04 -26.75 -14.17
C GLU A 117 29.28 -26.57 -12.66
N ASP A 118 30.40 -25.91 -12.36
CA ASP A 118 30.72 -25.44 -11.01
C ASP A 118 30.35 -23.97 -10.88
N SER A 119 29.76 -23.58 -9.72
CA SER A 119 29.44 -22.20 -9.36
C SER A 119 29.65 -21.99 -7.86
N LYS A 120 29.53 -20.77 -7.38
CA LYS A 120 29.73 -20.44 -5.94
C LYS A 120 28.58 -19.64 -5.40
N LEU A 121 28.14 -20.01 -4.20
CA LEU A 121 27.24 -19.21 -3.37
C LEU A 121 28.05 -18.35 -2.40
N GLU A 122 27.77 -17.06 -2.38
CA GLU A 122 28.46 -16.06 -1.54
C GLU A 122 27.49 -15.47 -0.53
N PRO A 123 27.30 -16.13 0.62
CA PRO A 123 26.46 -15.60 1.68
C PRO A 123 27.13 -14.43 2.41
N SER A 124 26.35 -13.46 2.85
CA SER A 124 26.82 -12.35 3.69
C SER A 124 25.72 -11.89 4.66
N ILE A 125 26.14 -11.41 5.82
CA ILE A 125 25.29 -10.69 6.77
C ILE A 125 25.64 -9.20 6.66
N ILE A 126 24.64 -8.35 6.43
CA ILE A 126 24.78 -6.91 6.28
C ILE A 126 24.08 -6.24 7.48
N GLY A 127 24.56 -5.07 7.92
CA GLY A 127 23.98 -4.33 9.06
C GLY A 127 24.57 -4.73 10.41
N THR A 128 25.72 -5.42 10.43
CA THR A 128 26.47 -5.75 11.66
C THR A 128 27.94 -5.95 11.35
N ASP A 129 28.80 -5.62 12.31
CA ASP A 129 30.25 -5.89 12.28
C ASP A 129 30.60 -7.27 12.89
N GLU A 130 29.61 -8.02 13.33
CA GLU A 130 29.80 -9.35 13.93
C GLU A 130 30.17 -10.38 12.90
N ALA A 131 31.09 -11.30 13.25
CA ALA A 131 31.51 -12.39 12.37
C ALA A 131 30.48 -13.55 12.39
N TYR A 132 30.18 -14.09 11.21
CA TYR A 132 29.32 -15.26 11.03
C TYR A 132 30.06 -16.37 10.29
N THR A 133 29.76 -17.62 10.70
CA THR A 133 30.20 -18.83 10.00
C THR A 133 29.02 -19.35 9.17
N PHE A 134 29.30 -19.72 7.92
CA PHE A 134 28.26 -20.24 7.02
C PHE A 134 28.38 -21.75 6.88
N THR A 135 27.23 -22.43 6.82
CA THR A 135 27.13 -23.86 6.52
C THR A 135 26.11 -24.07 5.42
N PHE A 136 26.33 -25.08 4.57
CA PHE A 136 25.54 -25.36 3.41
C PHE A 136 25.08 -26.81 3.41
N LEU A 137 23.87 -27.08 2.94
CA LEU A 137 23.29 -28.41 2.84
C LEU A 137 22.40 -28.51 1.60
N SER A 138 22.68 -29.47 0.71
CA SER A 138 21.76 -29.83 -0.37
C SER A 138 20.72 -30.82 0.13
N ASN A 139 19.45 -30.64 -0.27
CA ASN A 139 18.39 -31.62 0.00
C ASN A 139 18.41 -32.78 -1.01
N ASP A 140 19.12 -32.65 -2.14
CA ASP A 140 19.30 -33.70 -3.15
C ASP A 140 20.68 -33.60 -3.83
N GLU A 141 21.64 -34.33 -3.31
CA GLU A 141 23.02 -34.37 -3.85
C GLU A 141 23.13 -35.11 -5.19
N ASN A 142 22.09 -35.83 -5.64
CA ASN A 142 22.06 -36.40 -6.99
C ASN A 142 21.76 -35.34 -8.05
N VAL A 143 21.18 -34.19 -7.67
CA VAL A 143 20.85 -33.07 -8.53
C VAL A 143 21.94 -31.99 -8.43
N VAL A 144 22.28 -31.55 -7.21
CA VAL A 144 23.33 -30.56 -6.96
C VAL A 144 24.06 -30.87 -5.67
N THR A 145 25.39 -30.88 -5.71
CA THR A 145 26.23 -30.94 -4.50
C THR A 145 26.62 -29.53 -4.07
N VAL A 146 26.91 -29.36 -2.75
CA VAL A 146 27.49 -28.13 -2.20
C VAL A 146 28.55 -28.51 -1.16
N ASP A 147 29.69 -27.81 -1.17
CA ASP A 147 30.75 -28.01 -0.17
C ASP A 147 30.63 -26.98 1.00
N GLY A 148 31.51 -27.11 1.98
CA GLY A 148 31.55 -26.23 3.16
C GLY A 148 31.98 -24.79 2.84
N GLU A 149 32.49 -24.50 1.63
CA GLU A 149 32.89 -23.17 1.18
C GLU A 149 31.82 -22.52 0.29
N GLY A 150 30.69 -23.24 0.03
CA GLY A 150 29.57 -22.78 -0.81
C GLY A 150 29.78 -23.01 -2.30
N ASN A 151 30.79 -23.82 -2.71
CA ASN A 151 30.89 -24.22 -4.09
C ASN A 151 29.82 -25.25 -4.41
N ILE A 152 29.03 -25.01 -5.46
CA ILE A 152 27.97 -25.90 -5.94
C ILE A 152 28.36 -26.50 -7.29
N LYS A 153 27.94 -27.75 -7.53
CA LYS A 153 28.13 -28.45 -8.79
C LYS A 153 26.85 -29.12 -9.25
N GLY A 154 26.45 -28.89 -10.50
CA GLY A 154 25.34 -29.61 -11.15
C GLY A 154 25.70 -31.06 -11.42
N ILE A 155 24.95 -32.03 -10.92
CA ILE A 155 25.20 -33.47 -11.06
C ILE A 155 24.25 -34.06 -12.09
N SER A 156 22.98 -33.80 -12.03
CA SER A 156 21.98 -34.23 -13.01
C SER A 156 20.88 -33.18 -13.16
N THR A 157 20.13 -33.24 -14.25
CA THR A 157 18.99 -32.33 -14.47
C THR A 157 17.96 -32.47 -13.36
N GLY A 158 17.47 -31.35 -12.86
CA GLY A 158 16.46 -31.30 -11.78
C GLY A 158 16.45 -30.01 -11.01
N ILE A 159 15.76 -30.04 -9.88
CA ILE A 159 15.66 -28.93 -8.94
C ILE A 159 16.04 -29.46 -7.57
N ALA A 160 16.98 -28.81 -6.90
CA ALA A 160 17.30 -29.10 -5.51
C ALA A 160 17.33 -27.81 -4.69
N THR A 161 17.13 -27.92 -3.38
CA THR A 161 17.22 -26.81 -2.44
C THR A 161 18.56 -26.85 -1.71
N ILE A 162 19.29 -25.74 -1.76
CA ILE A 162 20.45 -25.53 -0.91
C ILE A 162 20.01 -24.71 0.32
N THR A 163 20.08 -25.31 1.50
CA THR A 163 19.90 -24.61 2.78
C THR A 163 21.22 -23.99 3.22
N VAL A 164 21.25 -22.68 3.41
CA VAL A 164 22.41 -21.94 3.92
C VAL A 164 22.08 -21.40 5.31
N LYS A 165 22.95 -21.70 6.30
CA LYS A 165 22.81 -21.15 7.66
C LYS A 165 24.00 -20.24 7.95
N ALA A 166 23.71 -19.10 8.54
CA ALA A 166 24.69 -18.19 9.13
C ALA A 166 24.61 -18.33 10.65
N ILE A 167 25.71 -18.67 11.30
CA ILE A 167 25.81 -18.92 12.74
C ILE A 167 26.80 -17.92 13.34
N GLY A 168 26.35 -17.11 14.29
CA GLY A 168 27.14 -16.09 14.99
C GLY A 168 26.39 -15.67 16.26
N LYS A 169 26.26 -14.40 16.51
CA LYS A 169 25.46 -13.86 17.62
C LYS A 169 23.97 -14.25 17.51
N GLY A 170 23.50 -14.53 16.30
CA GLY A 170 22.20 -15.11 15.97
C GLY A 170 22.36 -16.27 14.99
N VAL A 171 21.28 -16.99 14.72
CA VAL A 171 21.22 -18.03 13.68
C VAL A 171 20.22 -17.59 12.64
N TYR A 172 20.68 -17.46 11.41
CA TYR A 172 19.84 -17.13 10.25
C TYR A 172 19.88 -18.30 9.28
N GLN A 173 18.76 -18.59 8.61
CA GLN A 173 18.67 -19.64 7.60
C GLN A 173 17.98 -19.11 6.37
N LYS A 174 18.47 -19.54 5.20
CA LYS A 174 17.85 -19.24 3.90
C LYS A 174 17.96 -20.46 3.01
N ASP A 175 16.88 -20.76 2.30
CA ASP A 175 16.78 -21.85 1.34
C ASP A 175 16.82 -21.28 -0.08
N LEU A 176 17.70 -21.84 -0.94
CA LEU A 176 17.81 -21.48 -2.34
C LEU A 176 17.45 -22.65 -3.22
N LEU A 177 16.57 -22.44 -4.19
CA LEU A 177 16.31 -23.40 -5.26
C LEU A 177 17.40 -23.28 -6.32
N ILE A 178 18.06 -24.40 -6.61
CA ILE A 178 19.05 -24.51 -7.71
C ILE A 178 18.45 -25.38 -8.81
N PHE A 179 18.46 -24.85 -10.01
CA PHE A 179 17.99 -25.51 -11.22
C PHE A 179 19.20 -26.02 -12.00
N VAL A 180 19.28 -27.33 -12.24
CA VAL A 180 20.33 -27.95 -13.03
C VAL A 180 19.76 -28.39 -14.37
N LYS A 181 20.40 -27.99 -15.49
CA LYS A 181 19.96 -28.23 -16.88
C LYS A 181 21.06 -28.91 -17.67
N GLU A 182 20.67 -29.64 -18.75
CA GLU A 182 21.62 -30.13 -19.75
C GLU A 182 22.04 -29.00 -20.71
N GLU A 183 23.27 -29.07 -21.20
CA GLU A 183 23.73 -28.24 -22.31
C GLU A 183 23.11 -28.76 -23.62
N ASN A 184 22.16 -28.03 -24.21
CA ASN A 184 21.61 -28.41 -25.51
C ASN A 184 22.56 -27.95 -26.64
N GLU A 185 22.99 -28.86 -27.48
CA GLU A 185 23.86 -28.60 -28.66
C GLU A 185 23.17 -27.72 -29.74
N ASN A 186 21.87 -27.45 -29.64
CA ASN A 186 21.14 -26.58 -30.55
C ASN A 186 20.62 -25.35 -29.78
N GLY A 187 21.19 -24.19 -30.09
CA GLY A 187 20.88 -22.89 -29.47
C GLY A 187 19.44 -22.36 -29.64
N ASP A 188 18.45 -23.22 -29.65
CA ASP A 188 17.03 -22.85 -29.76
C ASP A 188 16.27 -23.00 -28.46
N ASN A 189 16.01 -21.83 -27.84
CA ASN A 189 14.81 -21.48 -27.11
C ASN A 189 14.35 -22.32 -25.91
N ILE A 190 15.18 -22.52 -24.92
CA ILE A 190 14.70 -22.78 -23.53
C ILE A 190 14.22 -21.48 -22.86
N GLN A 191 14.47 -20.32 -23.45
CA GLN A 191 13.97 -19.03 -23.00
C GLN A 191 12.42 -19.00 -22.91
N ASN A 192 11.70 -19.78 -23.73
CA ASN A 192 10.23 -19.80 -23.75
C ASN A 192 9.58 -20.70 -22.71
N VAL A 193 10.31 -21.64 -22.11
CA VAL A 193 9.76 -22.49 -21.02
C VAL A 193 9.98 -21.82 -19.66
N ILE A 194 11.00 -20.96 -19.55
CA ILE A 194 11.32 -20.21 -18.31
C ILE A 194 10.47 -18.94 -18.20
N ASN A 195 9.99 -18.40 -19.32
CA ASN A 195 9.16 -17.17 -19.30
C ASN A 195 7.75 -17.39 -18.73
N ASN A 196 7.34 -18.65 -18.48
CA ASN A 196 6.04 -18.95 -17.85
C ASN A 196 6.14 -19.48 -16.42
N VAL A 197 7.34 -19.54 -15.85
CA VAL A 197 7.57 -19.85 -14.44
C VAL A 197 8.46 -18.77 -13.88
N THR A 198 7.96 -17.58 -13.74
CA THR A 198 8.53 -16.58 -12.85
C THR A 198 8.32 -17.04 -11.41
N TYR A 199 9.19 -17.93 -10.93
CA TYR A 199 9.46 -17.93 -9.52
C TYR A 199 10.30 -16.65 -9.28
N GLU A 200 9.64 -15.57 -8.91
CA GLU A 200 10.34 -14.55 -8.13
C GLU A 200 10.88 -15.31 -6.93
N VAL A 201 12.19 -15.56 -6.95
CA VAL A 201 12.89 -15.92 -5.73
C VAL A 201 12.62 -14.77 -4.79
N VAL A 202 11.82 -15.02 -3.77
CA VAL A 202 11.63 -14.10 -2.66
C VAL A 202 12.97 -14.05 -1.90
N GLY A 203 13.96 -13.45 -2.55
CA GLY A 203 15.13 -12.91 -1.92
C GLY A 203 14.69 -11.62 -1.28
N GLU A 204 14.71 -11.59 0.03
CA GLU A 204 14.24 -10.50 0.89
C GLU A 204 12.76 -10.18 0.67
N PHE A 205 11.95 -10.41 1.67
CA PHE A 205 10.61 -9.84 1.75
C PHE A 205 10.81 -8.32 1.90
N ASP A 206 11.00 -7.65 0.77
CA ASP A 206 11.19 -6.21 0.73
C ASP A 206 9.83 -5.53 0.87
N LEU A 207 9.47 -5.23 2.12
CA LEU A 207 8.30 -4.40 2.44
C LEU A 207 8.30 -3.09 1.64
N SER A 208 9.47 -2.60 1.24
CA SER A 208 9.59 -1.41 0.40
C SER A 208 8.99 -1.63 -0.99
N MET A 209 9.10 -2.84 -1.54
CA MET A 209 8.49 -3.20 -2.82
C MET A 209 6.96 -3.22 -2.73
N ILE A 210 6.38 -3.80 -1.66
CA ILE A 210 4.93 -3.78 -1.42
C ILE A 210 4.46 -2.35 -1.24
N ASN A 211 5.16 -1.55 -0.42
CA ASN A 211 4.85 -0.14 -0.24
C ASN A 211 4.91 0.62 -1.58
N THR A 212 5.98 0.44 -2.35
CA THR A 212 6.15 1.09 -3.66
C THR A 212 5.06 0.69 -4.64
N LYS A 213 4.71 -0.61 -4.74
CA LYS A 213 3.61 -1.09 -5.58
C LYS A 213 2.28 -0.47 -5.15
N THR A 214 1.98 -0.45 -3.85
CA THR A 214 0.75 0.12 -3.29
C THR A 214 0.65 1.61 -3.58
N VAL A 215 1.70 2.39 -3.31
CA VAL A 215 1.74 3.84 -3.57
C VAL A 215 1.56 4.14 -5.06
N ASN A 216 2.25 3.41 -5.93
CA ASN A 216 2.13 3.59 -7.39
C ASN A 216 0.73 3.26 -7.89
N LEU A 217 0.11 2.18 -7.38
CA LEU A 217 -1.25 1.77 -7.69
C LEU A 217 -2.25 2.87 -7.28
N VAL A 218 -2.16 3.36 -6.05
CA VAL A 218 -3.02 4.44 -5.55
C VAL A 218 -2.87 5.70 -6.40
N ASN A 219 -1.64 6.14 -6.64
CA ASN A 219 -1.38 7.34 -7.46
C ASN A 219 -1.88 7.19 -8.89
N LYS A 220 -1.84 5.98 -9.45
CA LYS A 220 -2.33 5.71 -10.80
C LYS A 220 -3.85 5.79 -10.90
N TYR A 221 -4.60 5.24 -9.93
CA TYR A 221 -6.03 5.02 -10.08
C TYR A 221 -6.92 5.92 -9.22
N LYS A 222 -6.38 6.65 -8.26
CA LYS A 222 -7.17 7.44 -7.28
C LYS A 222 -8.19 8.39 -7.92
N GLU A 223 -7.90 8.99 -9.09
CA GLU A 223 -8.81 9.91 -9.78
C GLU A 223 -9.93 9.17 -10.53
N SER A 224 -9.81 7.87 -10.74
CA SER A 224 -10.82 7.03 -11.41
C SER A 224 -11.66 6.23 -10.40
N ILE A 225 -11.42 6.41 -9.10
CA ILE A 225 -12.23 5.89 -8.01
C ILE A 225 -13.02 7.04 -7.45
N VAL A 226 -14.34 6.96 -7.55
CA VAL A 226 -15.26 8.08 -7.41
C VAL A 226 -16.29 7.84 -6.32
N GLY A 227 -16.91 8.89 -5.84
CA GLY A 227 -18.11 8.80 -5.03
C GLY A 227 -19.35 8.58 -5.89
N VAL A 228 -20.33 7.83 -5.38
CA VAL A 228 -21.65 7.67 -5.98
C VAL A 228 -22.68 8.11 -4.97
N SER A 229 -23.40 9.19 -5.31
CA SER A 229 -24.46 9.76 -4.46
C SER A 229 -25.83 9.45 -5.03
N ASN A 230 -26.72 8.97 -4.18
CA ASN A 230 -28.11 8.68 -4.48
C ASN A 230 -29.01 9.70 -3.80
N TYR A 231 -29.89 10.33 -4.56
CA TYR A 231 -30.82 11.35 -4.10
C TYR A 231 -32.25 10.86 -4.27
N GLN A 232 -33.06 11.07 -3.22
CA GLN A 232 -34.49 10.74 -3.20
C GLN A 232 -35.28 11.88 -2.57
N THR A 233 -36.54 12.05 -3.00
CA THR A 233 -37.43 13.04 -2.43
C THR A 233 -37.90 12.59 -1.04
N GLN A 234 -37.59 13.39 -0.03
CA GLN A 234 -38.06 13.20 1.32
C GLN A 234 -38.92 14.37 1.79
N THR A 235 -39.91 14.08 2.63
CA THR A 235 -40.71 15.11 3.28
C THR A 235 -39.98 15.60 4.53
N ILE A 236 -39.62 16.88 4.57
CA ILE A 236 -38.92 17.49 5.71
C ILE A 236 -39.89 17.55 6.90
N GLN A 237 -39.52 16.89 7.99
CA GLN A 237 -40.30 16.88 9.23
C GLN A 237 -40.46 18.32 9.76
N GLY A 238 -41.72 18.70 10.11
CA GLY A 238 -42.05 20.00 10.65
C GLY A 238 -42.52 21.05 9.65
N THR A 239 -42.15 20.96 8.37
CA THR A 239 -42.62 21.91 7.31
C THR A 239 -43.57 21.27 6.30
N GLY A 240 -43.55 19.92 6.18
CA GLY A 240 -44.27 19.20 5.12
C GLY A 240 -43.72 19.43 3.72
N THR A 241 -42.63 20.18 3.56
CA THR A 241 -42.01 20.47 2.26
C THR A 241 -41.28 19.24 1.74
N LYS A 242 -41.46 18.89 0.46
CA LYS A 242 -40.70 17.85 -0.22
C LYS A 242 -39.39 18.44 -0.73
N SER A 243 -38.28 17.76 -0.43
CA SER A 243 -36.94 18.14 -0.90
C SER A 243 -36.21 16.91 -1.37
N LEU A 244 -35.41 17.09 -2.45
CA LEU A 244 -34.48 16.07 -2.93
C LEU A 244 -33.26 16.07 -2.00
N VAL A 245 -33.03 14.97 -1.28
CA VAL A 245 -31.94 14.84 -0.30
C VAL A 245 -31.05 13.64 -0.68
N GLU A 246 -29.77 13.70 -0.35
CA GLU A 246 -28.85 12.60 -0.47
C GLU A 246 -29.18 11.53 0.58
N THR A 247 -29.55 10.34 0.11
CA THR A 247 -30.03 9.25 0.98
C THR A 247 -29.00 8.13 1.13
N SER A 248 -28.10 7.99 0.16
CA SER A 248 -27.03 7.01 0.20
C SER A 248 -25.79 7.54 -0.50
N VAL A 249 -24.63 7.20 0.05
CA VAL A 249 -23.31 7.49 -0.49
C VAL A 249 -22.48 6.21 -0.50
N GLY A 250 -21.85 5.94 -1.62
CA GLY A 250 -20.94 4.82 -1.78
C GLY A 250 -19.73 5.19 -2.62
N THR A 251 -19.03 4.17 -3.02
CA THR A 251 -17.87 4.25 -3.94
C THR A 251 -18.22 3.62 -5.27
N GLY A 252 -17.59 4.08 -6.32
CA GLY A 252 -17.57 3.43 -7.64
C GLY A 252 -16.21 3.59 -8.27
N PHE A 253 -15.98 2.90 -9.37
CA PHE A 253 -14.75 3.05 -10.15
C PHE A 253 -15.03 2.97 -11.64
N ILE A 254 -14.22 3.71 -12.41
CA ILE A 254 -14.34 3.78 -13.86
C ILE A 254 -13.68 2.54 -14.46
N PHE A 255 -14.47 1.68 -15.12
CA PHE A 255 -13.99 0.42 -15.70
C PHE A 255 -14.03 0.38 -17.23
N LYS A 256 -14.74 1.32 -17.89
CA LYS A 256 -14.90 1.37 -19.35
C LYS A 256 -15.11 2.79 -19.83
N VAL A 257 -14.68 3.09 -21.05
CA VAL A 257 -14.97 4.34 -21.77
C VAL A 257 -15.38 4.05 -23.20
N ASP A 258 -16.40 4.73 -23.66
CA ASP A 258 -16.69 4.92 -25.09
C ASP A 258 -16.07 6.24 -25.55
N LYS A 259 -14.93 6.16 -26.22
CA LYS A 259 -14.18 7.31 -26.72
C LYS A 259 -14.91 8.09 -27.83
N SER A 260 -15.89 7.47 -28.51
CA SER A 260 -16.65 8.14 -29.57
C SER A 260 -17.65 9.16 -29.02
N THR A 261 -18.11 8.92 -27.78
CA THR A 261 -19.11 9.76 -27.10
C THR A 261 -18.57 10.40 -25.83
N ASN A 262 -17.30 10.14 -25.47
CA ASN A 262 -16.70 10.52 -24.20
C ASN A 262 -17.52 10.05 -22.98
N THR A 263 -18.17 8.87 -23.12
CA THR A 263 -19.01 8.28 -22.07
C THR A 263 -18.20 7.32 -21.22
N TYR A 264 -18.15 7.57 -19.92
CA TYR A 264 -17.47 6.75 -18.92
C TYR A 264 -18.48 5.92 -18.14
N TYR A 265 -18.15 4.65 -17.93
CA TYR A 265 -18.98 3.71 -17.18
C TYR A 265 -18.34 3.43 -15.83
N VAL A 266 -19.14 3.55 -14.77
CA VAL A 266 -18.75 3.35 -13.38
C VAL A 266 -19.48 2.15 -12.82
N LEU A 267 -18.72 1.21 -12.27
CA LEU A 267 -19.26 0.09 -11.52
C LEU A 267 -19.40 0.48 -10.04
N THR A 268 -20.49 0.05 -9.42
CA THR A 268 -20.80 0.26 -7.99
C THR A 268 -21.71 -0.87 -7.49
N ASN A 269 -22.10 -0.85 -6.21
CA ASN A 269 -23.12 -1.75 -5.70
C ASN A 269 -24.55 -1.30 -6.03
N TYR A 270 -25.48 -2.29 -6.15
CA TYR A 270 -26.89 -2.01 -6.38
C TYR A 270 -27.52 -1.26 -5.21
N HIS A 271 -27.25 -1.66 -3.97
CA HIS A 271 -27.82 -1.00 -2.79
C HIS A 271 -27.43 0.49 -2.67
N VAL A 272 -26.32 0.93 -3.28
CA VAL A 272 -25.91 2.34 -3.32
C VAL A 272 -26.85 3.17 -4.19
N VAL A 273 -27.31 2.59 -5.31
CA VAL A 273 -28.12 3.29 -6.32
C VAL A 273 -29.59 2.88 -6.33
N LYS A 274 -30.00 1.99 -5.43
CA LYS A 274 -31.39 1.50 -5.32
C LYS A 274 -32.37 2.66 -5.12
N ASP A 275 -33.54 2.55 -5.76
CA ASP A 275 -34.67 3.49 -5.62
C ASP A 275 -34.27 4.96 -5.90
N ASN A 276 -33.30 5.19 -6.78
CA ASN A 276 -32.81 6.52 -7.08
C ASN A 276 -33.84 7.37 -7.86
N GLU A 277 -33.94 8.65 -7.51
CA GLU A 277 -34.58 9.67 -8.33
C GLU A 277 -33.53 10.49 -9.09
N LYS A 278 -32.35 10.67 -8.50
CA LYS A 278 -31.21 11.31 -9.12
C LYS A 278 -29.91 10.71 -8.60
N LEU A 279 -28.97 10.51 -9.51
CA LEU A 279 -27.62 10.02 -9.18
C LEU A 279 -26.57 11.05 -9.57
N LYS A 280 -25.51 11.12 -8.79
CA LYS A 280 -24.33 11.93 -9.08
C LYS A 280 -23.06 11.16 -8.82
N ILE A 281 -22.05 11.42 -9.64
CA ILE A 281 -20.66 11.07 -9.38
C ILE A 281 -20.00 12.23 -8.65
N TYR A 282 -19.26 11.93 -7.58
CA TYR A 282 -18.43 12.90 -6.87
C TYR A 282 -16.95 12.62 -7.10
N PHE A 283 -16.25 13.63 -7.59
CA PHE A 283 -14.80 13.63 -7.80
C PHE A 283 -14.17 14.43 -6.64
N GLY A 284 -13.79 13.73 -5.57
CA GLY A 284 -13.37 14.39 -4.33
C GLY A 284 -12.07 15.16 -4.42
N TYR A 285 -11.14 14.80 -5.33
CA TYR A 285 -9.92 15.57 -5.56
C TYR A 285 -10.17 16.92 -6.27
N GLU A 286 -11.34 17.09 -6.88
CA GLU A 286 -11.76 18.30 -7.57
C GLU A 286 -12.91 19.00 -6.84
N ASP A 287 -13.45 18.38 -5.79
CA ASP A 287 -14.66 18.80 -5.06
C ASP A 287 -15.83 19.06 -6.01
N GLN A 288 -16.04 18.16 -6.98
CA GLN A 288 -17.00 18.33 -8.05
C GLN A 288 -18.02 17.20 -8.13
N TYR A 289 -19.30 17.57 -8.28
CA TYR A 289 -20.39 16.66 -8.60
C TYR A 289 -20.77 16.72 -10.06
N VAL A 290 -20.93 15.54 -10.69
CA VAL A 290 -21.40 15.40 -12.08
C VAL A 290 -22.64 14.52 -12.08
N ASP A 291 -23.70 14.96 -12.79
CA ASP A 291 -24.91 14.13 -12.96
C ASP A 291 -24.57 12.87 -13.75
N CYS A 292 -25.12 11.73 -13.34
CA CYS A 292 -24.92 10.47 -14.03
C CYS A 292 -26.25 9.73 -14.24
N GLU A 293 -26.23 8.81 -15.21
CA GLU A 293 -27.38 8.02 -15.62
C GLU A 293 -27.24 6.58 -15.15
N TYR A 294 -28.31 6.00 -14.58
CA TYR A 294 -28.40 4.59 -14.25
C TYR A 294 -28.53 3.76 -15.52
N ILE A 295 -27.69 2.75 -15.68
CA ILE A 295 -27.69 1.85 -16.84
C ILE A 295 -28.41 0.54 -16.52
N GLY A 296 -28.14 -0.01 -15.35
CA GLY A 296 -28.73 -1.26 -14.92
C GLY A 296 -28.11 -1.73 -13.60
N GLY A 297 -28.78 -2.67 -12.96
CA GLY A 297 -28.31 -3.29 -11.73
C GLY A 297 -28.94 -4.66 -11.53
N ASN A 298 -28.31 -5.45 -10.68
CA ASN A 298 -28.80 -6.74 -10.22
C ASN A 298 -28.79 -6.75 -8.69
N GLU A 299 -29.99 -6.82 -8.10
CA GLU A 299 -30.18 -6.78 -6.65
C GLU A 299 -29.57 -8.03 -5.98
N ASN A 300 -29.71 -9.21 -6.58
CA ASN A 300 -29.24 -10.48 -6.02
C ASN A 300 -27.69 -10.56 -6.04
N LEU A 301 -27.05 -9.91 -7.01
CA LEU A 301 -25.58 -9.84 -7.10
C LEU A 301 -25.01 -8.60 -6.42
N ASP A 302 -25.87 -7.65 -5.99
CA ASP A 302 -25.52 -6.35 -5.46
C ASP A 302 -24.55 -5.55 -6.36
N LEU A 303 -24.79 -5.59 -7.69
CA LEU A 303 -23.99 -4.88 -8.69
C LEU A 303 -24.85 -3.90 -9.48
N ALA A 304 -24.28 -2.74 -9.80
CA ALA A 304 -24.92 -1.76 -10.67
C ALA A 304 -23.89 -0.99 -11.51
N VAL A 305 -24.34 -0.46 -12.65
CA VAL A 305 -23.56 0.41 -13.53
C VAL A 305 -24.29 1.74 -13.72
N VAL A 306 -23.53 2.80 -13.58
CA VAL A 306 -23.93 4.16 -13.95
C VAL A 306 -22.96 4.70 -15.00
N LYS A 307 -23.37 5.72 -15.77
CA LYS A 307 -22.51 6.39 -16.76
C LYS A 307 -22.58 7.90 -16.63
N PHE A 308 -21.53 8.58 -17.05
CA PHE A 308 -21.46 10.02 -17.18
C PHE A 308 -20.64 10.41 -18.42
N VAL A 309 -20.76 11.66 -18.86
CA VAL A 309 -19.99 12.19 -19.99
C VAL A 309 -18.97 13.19 -19.46
N SER A 310 -17.73 13.08 -19.93
CA SER A 310 -16.66 14.00 -19.55
C SER A 310 -15.64 14.19 -20.67
N ASN A 311 -15.15 15.43 -20.81
CA ASN A 311 -14.02 15.73 -21.69
C ASN A 311 -12.66 15.52 -21.00
N LYS A 312 -12.63 15.27 -19.69
CA LYS A 312 -11.42 14.88 -18.97
C LYS A 312 -11.14 13.40 -19.23
N ASP A 313 -9.87 13.07 -19.48
CA ASP A 313 -9.43 11.69 -19.60
C ASP A 313 -9.19 11.08 -18.20
N TYR A 314 -9.84 9.93 -17.96
CA TYR A 314 -9.63 9.13 -16.77
C TYR A 314 -8.95 7.81 -17.14
N ILE A 315 -8.13 7.30 -16.23
CA ILE A 315 -7.50 5.99 -16.38
C ILE A 315 -8.53 4.91 -16.08
N ILE A 316 -8.71 3.97 -17.00
CA ILE A 316 -9.63 2.85 -16.81
C ILE A 316 -8.98 1.79 -15.92
N LEU A 317 -9.70 1.34 -14.89
CA LEU A 317 -9.26 0.26 -14.04
C LEU A 317 -9.41 -1.09 -14.79
N PRO A 318 -8.34 -1.86 -14.99
CA PRO A 318 -8.44 -3.16 -15.65
C PRO A 318 -9.14 -4.16 -14.73
N LEU A 319 -10.03 -4.97 -15.31
CA LEU A 319 -10.69 -6.07 -14.62
C LEU A 319 -9.78 -7.31 -14.70
N GLY A 320 -9.37 -7.82 -13.54
CA GLY A 320 -8.54 -9.03 -13.39
C GLY A 320 -9.30 -10.33 -13.67
N ASP A 321 -8.78 -11.43 -13.15
CA ASP A 321 -9.38 -12.76 -13.29
C ASP A 321 -9.25 -13.51 -11.95
N THR A 322 -10.31 -14.16 -11.48
CA THR A 322 -10.30 -14.86 -10.19
C THR A 322 -9.31 -16.04 -10.16
N LYS A 323 -8.99 -16.63 -11.33
CA LYS A 323 -7.99 -17.71 -11.42
C LYS A 323 -6.57 -17.27 -11.04
N ASP A 324 -6.29 -15.97 -11.13
CA ASP A 324 -4.99 -15.36 -10.80
C ASP A 324 -4.93 -14.89 -9.33
N VAL A 325 -6.00 -15.12 -8.54
CA VAL A 325 -6.11 -14.77 -7.13
C VAL A 325 -5.93 -15.99 -6.25
N ASN A 326 -5.00 -15.92 -5.31
CA ASN A 326 -4.72 -16.98 -4.36
C ASN A 326 -5.02 -16.53 -2.92
N GLN A 327 -5.31 -17.49 -2.07
CA GLN A 327 -5.38 -17.27 -0.62
C GLN A 327 -3.99 -16.88 -0.11
N GLY A 328 -3.91 -15.75 0.60
CA GLY A 328 -2.66 -15.15 1.06
C GLY A 328 -2.14 -14.02 0.17
N ASP A 329 -2.69 -13.81 -1.04
CA ASP A 329 -2.34 -12.65 -1.87
C ASP A 329 -2.71 -11.35 -1.17
N PHE A 330 -1.86 -10.34 -1.29
CA PHE A 330 -2.17 -9.00 -0.79
C PHE A 330 -3.14 -8.25 -1.69
N ALA A 331 -4.02 -7.48 -1.07
CA ALA A 331 -5.02 -6.68 -1.76
C ALA A 331 -5.17 -5.28 -1.15
N VAL A 332 -5.64 -4.35 -1.98
CA VAL A 332 -5.85 -2.94 -1.61
C VAL A 332 -7.28 -2.57 -1.93
N ALA A 333 -8.01 -2.01 -0.97
CA ALA A 333 -9.27 -1.35 -1.24
C ALA A 333 -9.08 0.17 -1.20
N ILE A 334 -9.73 0.86 -2.13
CA ILE A 334 -9.78 2.31 -2.18
C ILE A 334 -11.24 2.72 -2.22
N GLY A 335 -11.64 3.63 -1.32
CA GLY A 335 -13.06 4.03 -1.27
C GLY A 335 -13.32 5.22 -0.34
N ASN A 336 -14.60 5.50 -0.12
CA ASN A 336 -15.08 6.69 0.58
C ASN A 336 -15.62 6.31 1.97
N ALA A 337 -14.76 5.73 2.81
CA ALA A 337 -15.11 5.23 4.13
C ALA A 337 -15.86 6.30 4.95
N ASN A 338 -17.04 5.94 5.48
CA ASN A 338 -17.92 6.86 6.22
C ASN A 338 -18.32 8.14 5.44
N GLY A 339 -18.47 7.99 4.10
CA GLY A 339 -18.86 9.08 3.19
C GLY A 339 -17.67 9.93 2.73
N TYR A 340 -17.97 11.10 2.15
CA TYR A 340 -16.95 11.92 1.48
C TYR A 340 -15.99 12.65 2.43
N GLN A 341 -16.25 12.63 3.74
CA GLN A 341 -15.30 13.13 4.73
C GLN A 341 -13.97 12.38 4.68
N PHE A 342 -14.00 11.09 4.36
CA PHE A 342 -12.81 10.24 4.22
C PHE A 342 -12.66 9.73 2.77
N TYR A 343 -12.94 10.61 1.81
CA TYR A 343 -12.81 10.30 0.39
C TYR A 343 -11.43 9.77 0.04
N GLY A 344 -11.40 8.70 -0.77
CA GLY A 344 -10.16 8.12 -1.26
C GLY A 344 -9.33 7.38 -0.19
N SER A 345 -9.95 6.97 0.92
CA SER A 345 -9.29 6.15 1.94
C SER A 345 -8.75 4.86 1.35
N VAL A 346 -7.52 4.52 1.71
CA VAL A 346 -6.81 3.32 1.25
C VAL A 346 -6.69 2.34 2.42
N THR A 347 -7.09 1.09 2.20
CA THR A 347 -6.88 0.01 3.17
C THR A 347 -6.16 -1.15 2.49
N PHE A 348 -5.34 -1.88 3.25
CA PHE A 348 -4.46 -2.95 2.79
C PHE A 348 -4.67 -4.19 3.65
N GLY A 349 -4.59 -5.37 3.04
CA GLY A 349 -4.72 -6.66 3.72
C GLY A 349 -4.46 -7.83 2.78
N ALA A 350 -4.92 -9.03 3.17
CA ALA A 350 -4.72 -10.27 2.44
C ALA A 350 -6.03 -10.99 2.11
N ILE A 351 -6.03 -11.74 1.02
CA ILE A 351 -7.13 -12.62 0.63
C ILE A 351 -7.15 -13.82 1.59
N SER A 352 -8.22 -13.93 2.37
CA SER A 352 -8.41 -15.02 3.33
C SER A 352 -9.05 -16.26 2.70
N TYR A 353 -9.89 -16.08 1.65
CA TYR A 353 -10.50 -17.19 0.92
C TYR A 353 -11.02 -16.73 -0.46
N VAL A 354 -10.86 -17.59 -1.48
CA VAL A 354 -11.31 -17.34 -2.84
C VAL A 354 -12.60 -18.10 -3.11
N ASN A 355 -13.58 -17.46 -3.78
CA ASN A 355 -14.89 -18.05 -4.15
C ASN A 355 -15.71 -18.54 -2.94
N ARG A 356 -15.77 -17.75 -1.85
CA ARG A 356 -16.62 -18.04 -0.70
C ARG A 356 -18.11 -17.96 -1.08
N ARG A 357 -18.89 -18.98 -0.73
CA ARG A 357 -20.36 -18.93 -0.76
C ARG A 357 -20.87 -18.52 0.60
N LEU A 358 -21.72 -17.50 0.64
CA LEU A 358 -22.43 -17.09 1.84
C LEU A 358 -23.87 -17.57 1.78
N VAL A 359 -24.43 -17.91 2.94
CA VAL A 359 -25.83 -18.39 3.02
C VAL A 359 -26.77 -17.23 2.70
N GLY A 360 -27.65 -17.43 1.74
CA GLY A 360 -28.63 -16.43 1.29
C GLY A 360 -28.11 -15.52 0.17
N GLU A 361 -26.84 -15.64 -0.24
CA GLU A 361 -26.23 -14.84 -1.29
C GLU A 361 -26.06 -15.67 -2.58
N GLU A 362 -26.38 -15.08 -3.74
CA GLU A 362 -26.16 -15.71 -5.06
C GLU A 362 -24.73 -15.52 -5.55
N ALA A 363 -24.08 -14.42 -5.16
CA ALA A 363 -22.72 -14.08 -5.58
C ALA A 363 -21.67 -15.02 -4.94
N LEU A 364 -20.53 -15.16 -5.62
CA LEU A 364 -19.28 -15.67 -5.03
C LEU A 364 -18.43 -14.51 -4.56
N PHE A 365 -17.81 -14.70 -3.41
CA PHE A 365 -17.05 -13.63 -2.75
C PHE A 365 -15.57 -13.98 -2.59
N LEU A 366 -14.72 -12.95 -2.64
CA LEU A 366 -13.41 -12.96 -2.03
C LEU A 366 -13.57 -12.54 -0.56
N GLN A 367 -13.15 -13.39 0.38
CA GLN A 367 -13.03 -13.05 1.78
C GLN A 367 -11.63 -12.51 2.04
N HIS A 368 -11.50 -11.43 2.79
CA HIS A 368 -10.23 -10.76 3.07
C HIS A 368 -10.27 -10.02 4.42
N ASP A 369 -9.11 -9.62 4.93
CA ASP A 369 -8.98 -8.79 6.13
C ASP A 369 -8.71 -7.29 5.80
N VAL A 370 -8.77 -6.93 4.52
CA VAL A 370 -8.78 -5.52 4.10
C VAL A 370 -9.95 -4.81 4.77
N ALA A 371 -9.68 -3.74 5.51
CA ALA A 371 -10.70 -3.05 6.28
C ALA A 371 -11.78 -2.43 5.37
N ILE A 372 -13.00 -2.94 5.45
CA ILE A 372 -14.19 -2.41 4.76
C ILE A 372 -15.07 -1.70 5.78
N ASN A 373 -15.47 -0.49 5.45
CA ASN A 373 -16.36 0.34 6.26
C ASN A 373 -17.52 0.85 5.40
N PRO A 374 -18.66 1.25 5.99
CA PRO A 374 -19.74 1.92 5.25
C PRO A 374 -19.18 3.04 4.37
N GLY A 375 -19.61 3.09 3.10
CA GLY A 375 -19.07 4.02 2.10
C GLY A 375 -17.99 3.44 1.18
N ASN A 376 -17.27 2.37 1.58
CA ASN A 376 -16.40 1.62 0.66
C ASN A 376 -17.18 0.71 -0.31
N SER A 377 -18.48 0.48 -0.04
CA SER A 377 -19.37 -0.31 -0.90
C SER A 377 -19.36 0.20 -2.34
N GLY A 378 -19.17 -0.71 -3.30
CA GLY A 378 -19.06 -0.43 -4.73
C GLY A 378 -17.65 -0.04 -5.18
N GLY A 379 -16.72 0.17 -4.26
CA GLY A 379 -15.30 0.41 -4.56
C GLY A 379 -14.56 -0.85 -4.98
N PRO A 380 -13.40 -0.68 -5.65
CA PRO A 380 -12.60 -1.81 -6.11
C PRO A 380 -11.82 -2.45 -4.96
N LEU A 381 -11.71 -3.78 -5.00
CA LEU A 381 -10.62 -4.53 -4.38
C LEU A 381 -9.58 -4.79 -5.46
N LEU A 382 -8.36 -4.31 -5.25
CA LEU A 382 -7.28 -4.34 -6.24
C LEU A 382 -6.20 -5.34 -5.84
N SER A 383 -5.67 -6.09 -6.80
CA SER A 383 -4.41 -6.82 -6.64
C SER A 383 -3.23 -5.82 -6.63
N LEU A 384 -2.05 -6.24 -6.14
CA LEU A 384 -0.83 -5.41 -6.22
C LEU A 384 -0.32 -5.18 -7.65
N ASN A 385 -0.90 -5.86 -8.65
CA ASN A 385 -0.66 -5.58 -10.07
C ASN A 385 -1.57 -4.48 -10.62
N GLY A 386 -2.52 -3.99 -9.81
CA GLY A 386 -3.42 -2.90 -10.17
C GLY A 386 -4.67 -3.33 -10.93
N GLU A 387 -5.01 -4.61 -10.88
CA GLU A 387 -6.22 -5.15 -11.47
C GLU A 387 -7.34 -5.25 -10.43
N VAL A 388 -8.57 -4.95 -10.83
CA VAL A 388 -9.75 -5.17 -9.98
C VAL A 388 -10.01 -6.66 -9.88
N ILE A 389 -9.91 -7.22 -8.67
CA ILE A 389 -10.18 -8.62 -8.37
C ILE A 389 -11.54 -8.82 -7.70
N GLY A 390 -12.16 -7.75 -7.22
CA GLY A 390 -13.50 -7.79 -6.64
C GLY A 390 -14.12 -6.40 -6.45
N VAL A 391 -15.40 -6.38 -6.09
CA VAL A 391 -16.17 -5.18 -5.73
C VAL A 391 -16.55 -5.27 -4.26
N ASN A 392 -16.08 -4.32 -3.46
CA ASN A 392 -16.34 -4.30 -2.01
C ASN A 392 -17.84 -4.15 -1.73
N THR A 393 -18.40 -4.96 -0.83
CA THR A 393 -19.83 -4.89 -0.53
C THR A 393 -20.15 -5.12 0.94
N LEU A 394 -19.81 -6.24 1.51
CA LEU A 394 -20.24 -6.68 2.83
C LEU A 394 -19.11 -6.65 3.85
N LYS A 395 -19.50 -6.32 5.08
CA LYS A 395 -18.73 -6.61 6.28
C LYS A 395 -19.63 -7.40 7.22
N ILE A 396 -19.20 -8.56 7.67
CA ILE A 396 -19.88 -9.24 8.78
C ILE A 396 -19.52 -8.45 10.04
N VAL A 397 -20.53 -7.84 10.65
CA VAL A 397 -20.43 -7.18 11.95
C VAL A 397 -21.09 -8.10 12.96
N ASP A 398 -20.31 -8.94 13.60
CA ASP A 398 -20.70 -9.69 14.78
C ASP A 398 -19.81 -9.24 15.93
N SER A 399 -20.33 -9.19 17.15
CA SER A 399 -19.56 -8.79 18.35
C SER A 399 -18.29 -9.63 18.56
N ASP A 400 -18.26 -10.81 17.98
CA ASP A 400 -17.19 -11.79 18.16
C ASP A 400 -16.32 -11.98 16.88
N ILE A 401 -16.55 -11.18 15.81
CA ILE A 401 -15.84 -11.28 14.54
C ILE A 401 -15.31 -9.90 14.14
N ASP A 402 -13.99 -9.75 14.13
CA ASP A 402 -13.30 -8.57 13.64
C ASP A 402 -12.61 -8.81 12.30
N ASN A 403 -12.50 -7.76 11.48
CA ASN A 403 -11.73 -7.71 10.24
C ASN A 403 -12.07 -8.81 9.20
N MET A 404 -13.37 -9.11 9.02
CA MET A 404 -13.82 -10.01 7.96
C MET A 404 -14.59 -9.21 6.90
N GLY A 405 -13.93 -8.89 5.81
CA GLY A 405 -14.48 -8.21 4.64
C GLY A 405 -14.83 -9.20 3.52
N PHE A 406 -15.81 -8.79 2.69
CA PHE A 406 -16.21 -9.55 1.50
C PHE A 406 -16.31 -8.62 0.30
N SER A 407 -15.75 -9.07 -0.82
CA SER A 407 -15.90 -8.41 -2.12
C SER A 407 -16.48 -9.40 -3.12
N ILE A 408 -17.42 -8.94 -3.94
CA ILE A 408 -17.99 -9.74 -5.03
C ILE A 408 -16.85 -10.10 -5.98
N SER A 409 -16.68 -11.41 -6.25
CA SER A 409 -15.58 -11.91 -7.09
C SER A 409 -15.65 -11.32 -8.51
N ILE A 410 -14.49 -11.03 -9.09
CA ILE A 410 -14.40 -10.39 -10.41
C ILE A 410 -15.05 -11.21 -11.53
N ASP A 411 -15.10 -12.54 -11.43
CA ASP A 411 -15.78 -13.37 -12.42
C ASP A 411 -17.30 -13.17 -12.39
N VAL A 412 -17.89 -12.98 -11.20
CA VAL A 412 -19.31 -12.61 -11.05
C VAL A 412 -19.56 -11.26 -11.70
N VAL A 413 -18.67 -10.29 -11.48
CA VAL A 413 -18.74 -8.96 -12.08
C VAL A 413 -18.68 -9.04 -13.61
N LYS A 414 -17.73 -9.77 -14.18
CA LYS A 414 -17.59 -9.92 -15.63
C LYS A 414 -18.82 -10.58 -16.26
N ASN A 415 -19.37 -11.61 -15.60
CA ASN A 415 -20.60 -12.27 -16.06
C ASN A 415 -21.80 -11.31 -16.05
N TYR A 416 -21.92 -10.49 -15.00
CA TYR A 416 -22.95 -9.45 -14.93
C TYR A 416 -22.77 -8.42 -16.05
N LEU A 417 -21.57 -7.88 -16.24
CA LEU A 417 -21.27 -6.92 -17.31
C LEU A 417 -21.57 -7.48 -18.71
N THR A 418 -21.24 -8.76 -18.94
CA THR A 418 -21.58 -9.49 -20.18
C THR A 418 -23.10 -9.54 -20.38
N SER A 419 -23.87 -9.83 -19.32
CA SER A 419 -25.33 -9.92 -19.40
C SER A 419 -26.03 -8.65 -19.78
N ILE A 420 -25.38 -7.48 -19.52
CA ILE A 420 -25.90 -6.15 -19.87
C ILE A 420 -25.19 -5.52 -21.08
N GLY A 421 -24.32 -6.26 -21.80
CA GLY A 421 -23.63 -5.81 -23.02
C GLY A 421 -22.49 -4.83 -22.80
N LEU A 422 -21.83 -4.86 -21.64
CA LEU A 422 -20.74 -3.96 -21.25
C LEU A 422 -19.38 -4.66 -21.08
N ASN A 423 -19.11 -5.72 -21.83
CA ASN A 423 -17.80 -6.43 -21.80
C ASN A 423 -16.65 -5.53 -22.25
#